data_9db081a91ff278d727d3d87711a4de0e
#
_entry.id   9db081a91ff278d727d3d87711a4de0e
#
_cell.length_a   1.000
_cell.length_b   1.000
_cell.length_c   1.000
_cell.angle_alpha   90.00
_cell.angle_beta   90.00
_cell.angle_gamma   90.00
#
_symmetry.space_group_name_H-M   'P 1'
#
loop_
_entity.id
_entity.type
_entity.pdbx_description
1 polymer ?
#
loop_
_entity_poly.entity_id
_entity_poly.type
_entity_poly.pdbx_seq_one_letter_code
_entity_poly.pdbx_strand_id
1 'polypeptide(L)'
;MLKLCRKLVAMIRICEICNSKFETKSSTRIYCYECSGESTRNNYDTRKHQKTVLRRSMKLQAIKLLGGKCSICGYDRCVDALEFHHEDPTIKEFKLGSGNTMSWKEYKQEALKCILVCSNCHKEIHSKIGYKIYDEVEKSKNNL
;
A
#
# COMPACT_ATOMS: atom_id res chain seq x y z
N MET A 1 15.63 -32.76 -37.16
CA MET A 1 14.62 -32.47 -36.09
C MET A 1 14.42 -30.98 -36.04
N LEU A 2 13.35 -30.46 -36.63
CA LEU A 2 12.98 -29.05 -36.59
C LEU A 2 12.35 -28.76 -35.24
N LYS A 3 13.03 -27.95 -34.38
CA LYS A 3 12.44 -27.40 -33.19
C LYS A 3 11.37 -26.37 -33.58
N LEU A 4 10.10 -26.75 -33.49
CA LEU A 4 8.99 -25.84 -33.64
C LEU A 4 9.13 -24.78 -32.52
N CYS A 5 9.61 -23.60 -32.88
CA CYS A 5 9.58 -22.44 -32.01
C CYS A 5 8.10 -22.01 -31.87
N ARG A 6 7.42 -22.45 -30.80
CA ARG A 6 6.08 -21.96 -30.47
C ARG A 6 6.18 -20.43 -30.26
N LYS A 7 5.75 -19.66 -31.26
CA LYS A 7 5.54 -18.22 -31.10
C LYS A 7 4.52 -18.05 -29.97
N LEU A 8 4.99 -17.57 -28.82
CA LEU A 8 4.11 -17.21 -27.72
C LEU A 8 3.22 -16.06 -28.20
N VAL A 9 1.94 -16.32 -28.38
CA VAL A 9 0.94 -15.34 -28.78
C VAL A 9 0.73 -14.42 -27.57
N ALA A 10 0.76 -13.12 -27.80
CA ALA A 10 0.42 -12.15 -26.77
C ALA A 10 -1.07 -12.26 -26.41
N MET A 11 -1.40 -12.26 -25.14
CA MET A 11 -2.76 -12.30 -24.63
C MET A 11 -3.07 -11.02 -23.86
N ILE A 12 -4.32 -10.58 -23.93
CA ILE A 12 -4.82 -9.43 -23.16
C ILE A 12 -5.31 -9.93 -21.81
N ARG A 13 -4.86 -9.27 -20.74
CA ARG A 13 -5.28 -9.53 -19.36
C ARG A 13 -5.72 -8.25 -18.66
N ILE A 14 -6.44 -8.40 -17.57
CA ILE A 14 -6.85 -7.29 -16.68
C ILE A 14 -5.94 -7.33 -15.46
N CYS A 15 -5.34 -6.18 -15.12
CA CYS A 15 -4.51 -6.03 -13.94
C CYS A 15 -5.36 -6.08 -12.68
N GLU A 16 -5.03 -6.95 -11.74
CA GLU A 16 -5.77 -7.08 -10.47
C GLU A 16 -5.65 -5.85 -9.56
N ILE A 17 -4.60 -5.02 -9.72
CA ILE A 17 -4.39 -3.82 -8.91
C ILE A 17 -5.16 -2.63 -9.45
N CYS A 18 -4.98 -2.29 -10.73
CA CYS A 18 -5.52 -1.04 -11.31
C CYS A 18 -6.66 -1.25 -12.31
N ASN A 19 -7.05 -2.50 -12.57
CA ASN A 19 -8.08 -2.93 -13.52
C ASN A 19 -7.82 -2.51 -14.99
N SER A 20 -6.61 -2.06 -15.34
CA SER A 20 -6.24 -1.76 -16.72
C SER A 20 -6.05 -3.03 -17.54
N LYS A 21 -6.37 -2.98 -18.83
CA LYS A 21 -6.02 -4.03 -19.79
C LYS A 21 -4.54 -3.90 -20.13
N PHE A 22 -3.83 -5.04 -20.21
CA PHE A 22 -2.43 -5.08 -20.62
C PHE A 22 -2.13 -6.33 -21.45
N GLU A 23 -1.16 -6.23 -22.33
CA GLU A 23 -0.67 -7.34 -23.15
C GLU A 23 0.48 -8.06 -22.46
N THR A 24 0.46 -9.39 -22.50
CA THR A 24 1.54 -10.21 -21.97
C THR A 24 1.68 -11.53 -22.73
N LYS A 25 2.90 -12.04 -22.81
CA LYS A 25 3.19 -13.39 -23.29
C LYS A 25 3.23 -14.42 -22.16
N SER A 26 3.11 -13.99 -20.91
CA SER A 26 3.14 -14.84 -19.72
C SER A 26 1.74 -15.27 -19.32
N SER A 27 1.49 -16.56 -19.25
CA SER A 27 0.23 -17.14 -18.78
C SER A 27 -0.02 -16.93 -17.28
N THR A 28 1.00 -16.58 -16.50
CA THR A 28 0.93 -16.42 -15.05
C THR A 28 0.95 -14.97 -14.58
N ARG A 29 1.15 -14.01 -15.49
CA ARG A 29 1.22 -12.60 -15.12
C ARG A 29 -0.18 -12.03 -14.83
N ILE A 30 -0.39 -11.53 -13.62
CA ILE A 30 -1.66 -10.98 -13.15
C ILE A 30 -1.64 -9.47 -12.95
N TYR A 31 -0.47 -8.84 -12.98
CA TYR A 31 -0.30 -7.39 -12.84
C TYR A 31 0.31 -6.78 -14.10
N CYS A 32 -0.13 -5.58 -14.49
CA CYS A 32 0.46 -4.82 -15.59
C CYS A 32 1.91 -4.40 -15.28
N TYR A 33 2.65 -3.94 -16.29
CA TYR A 33 4.04 -3.52 -16.14
C TYR A 33 4.18 -2.26 -15.29
N GLU A 34 3.22 -1.35 -15.33
CA GLU A 34 3.18 -0.16 -14.48
C GLU A 34 3.06 -0.51 -12.99
N CYS A 35 2.21 -1.49 -12.66
CA CYS A 35 2.00 -1.91 -11.26
C CYS A 35 3.10 -2.83 -10.72
N SER A 36 3.77 -3.62 -11.56
CA SER A 36 4.77 -4.61 -11.13
C SER A 36 6.18 -4.37 -11.64
N GLY A 37 6.39 -3.36 -12.50
CA GLY A 37 7.65 -3.12 -13.19
C GLY A 37 7.93 -4.13 -14.32
N GLU A 38 8.86 -3.78 -15.20
CA GLU A 38 9.29 -4.66 -16.27
C GLU A 38 10.13 -5.82 -15.75
N SER A 39 9.91 -6.99 -16.33
CA SER A 39 10.70 -8.20 -16.03
C SER A 39 11.93 -8.24 -16.94
N THR A 40 13.05 -7.71 -16.47
CA THR A 40 14.35 -7.99 -17.09
C THR A 40 14.98 -9.21 -16.43
N ARG A 41 15.58 -10.11 -17.24
CA ARG A 41 16.09 -11.39 -16.75
C ARG A 41 17.24 -11.18 -15.75
N ASN A 42 17.09 -11.77 -14.56
CA ASN A 42 18.19 -12.21 -13.67
C ASN A 42 19.10 -11.19 -12.99
N ASN A 43 18.70 -9.94 -12.72
CA ASN A 43 19.46 -9.09 -11.82
C ASN A 43 18.74 -8.92 -10.46
N TYR A 44 19.48 -9.03 -9.34
CA TYR A 44 18.99 -8.78 -7.97
C TYR A 44 18.36 -7.39 -7.85
N ASP A 45 18.97 -6.38 -8.43
CA ASP A 45 18.50 -4.99 -8.40
C ASP A 45 17.16 -4.83 -9.11
N THR A 46 16.98 -5.51 -10.24
CA THR A 46 15.71 -5.52 -10.98
C THR A 46 14.58 -6.13 -10.15
N ARG A 47 14.82 -7.25 -9.46
CA ARG A 47 13.82 -7.87 -8.58
C ARG A 47 13.47 -7.00 -7.38
N LYS A 48 14.45 -6.33 -6.79
CA LYS A 48 14.24 -5.37 -5.70
C LYS A 48 13.40 -4.18 -6.18
N HIS A 49 13.71 -3.64 -7.35
CA HIS A 49 12.94 -2.58 -7.98
C HIS A 49 11.49 -2.98 -8.24
N GLN A 50 11.27 -4.14 -8.87
CA GLN A 50 9.92 -4.68 -9.14
C GLN A 50 9.08 -4.82 -7.88
N LYS A 51 9.66 -5.34 -6.78
CA LYS A 51 8.98 -5.45 -5.48
C LYS A 51 8.60 -4.07 -4.92
N THR A 52 9.46 -3.06 -5.13
CA THR A 52 9.20 -1.69 -4.67
C THR A 52 8.06 -1.06 -5.46
N VAL A 53 8.08 -1.19 -6.80
CA VAL A 53 7.01 -0.70 -7.68
C VAL A 53 5.67 -1.35 -7.33
N LEU A 54 5.66 -2.68 -7.19
CA LEU A 54 4.45 -3.44 -6.85
C LEU A 54 3.85 -2.98 -5.51
N ARG A 55 4.68 -2.85 -4.46
CA ARG A 55 4.22 -2.38 -3.14
C ARG A 55 3.66 -0.96 -3.19
N ARG A 56 4.33 -0.07 -3.94
CA ARG A 56 3.85 1.30 -4.12
C ARG A 56 2.49 1.32 -4.81
N SER A 57 2.31 0.52 -5.86
CA SER A 57 1.04 0.41 -6.58
C SER A 57 -0.08 -0.11 -5.69
N MET A 58 0.18 -1.15 -4.88
CA MET A 58 -0.78 -1.68 -3.91
C MET A 58 -1.16 -0.62 -2.86
N LYS A 59 -0.16 0.10 -2.29
CA LYS A 59 -0.40 1.19 -1.34
C LYS A 59 -1.29 2.27 -1.94
N LEU A 60 -0.99 2.73 -3.15
CA LEU A 60 -1.75 3.78 -3.84
C LEU A 60 -3.22 3.36 -4.09
N GLN A 61 -3.44 2.12 -4.51
CA GLN A 61 -4.80 1.62 -4.73
C GLN A 61 -5.58 1.44 -3.42
N ALA A 62 -4.93 0.97 -2.35
CA ALA A 62 -5.56 0.86 -1.04
C ALA A 62 -5.90 2.24 -0.46
N ILE A 63 -5.03 3.25 -0.62
CA ILE A 63 -5.32 4.63 -0.23
C ILE A 63 -6.56 5.16 -0.98
N LYS A 64 -6.67 4.91 -2.29
CA LYS A 64 -7.86 5.30 -3.08
C LYS A 64 -9.12 4.61 -2.56
N LEU A 65 -9.05 3.32 -2.22
CA LEU A 65 -10.19 2.57 -1.67
C LEU A 65 -10.68 3.15 -0.35
N LEU A 66 -9.78 3.68 0.47
CA LEU A 66 -10.10 4.30 1.77
C LEU A 66 -10.40 5.80 1.68
N GLY A 67 -10.66 6.33 0.48
CA GLY A 67 -11.10 7.71 0.26
C GLY A 67 -9.98 8.72 0.02
N GLY A 68 -8.71 8.31 0.00
CA GLY A 68 -7.56 9.14 -0.44
C GLY A 68 -7.12 10.26 0.51
N LYS A 69 -7.73 10.38 1.70
CA LYS A 69 -7.47 11.45 2.67
C LYS A 69 -7.48 10.93 4.10
N CYS A 70 -6.86 11.66 5.00
CA CYS A 70 -6.90 11.37 6.43
C CYS A 70 -8.33 11.42 6.97
N SER A 71 -8.79 10.35 7.61
CA SER A 71 -10.14 10.25 8.18
C SER A 71 -10.39 11.21 9.35
N ILE A 72 -9.33 11.69 10.01
CA ILE A 72 -9.41 12.57 11.18
C ILE A 72 -9.38 14.04 10.76
N CYS A 73 -8.34 14.48 10.05
CA CYS A 73 -8.12 15.89 9.73
C CYS A 73 -8.34 16.26 8.25
N GLY A 74 -8.67 15.29 7.39
CA GLY A 74 -8.92 15.52 5.97
C GLY A 74 -7.66 15.75 5.11
N TYR A 75 -6.46 15.62 5.66
CA TYR A 75 -5.21 15.82 4.93
C TYR A 75 -5.07 14.88 3.72
N ASP A 76 -4.79 15.44 2.52
CA ASP A 76 -4.71 14.72 1.25
C ASP A 76 -3.55 15.15 0.34
N ARG A 77 -2.71 16.11 0.77
CA ARG A 77 -1.69 16.76 -0.07
C ARG A 77 -0.51 15.86 -0.43
N CYS A 78 -0.16 14.90 0.43
CA CYS A 78 0.97 14.00 0.22
C CYS A 78 0.57 12.56 0.52
N VAL A 79 0.55 11.72 -0.52
CA VAL A 79 0.18 10.30 -0.39
C VAL A 79 1.15 9.52 0.49
N ASP A 80 2.43 9.89 0.49
CA ASP A 80 3.45 9.20 1.29
C ASP A 80 3.30 9.50 2.80
N ALA A 81 2.64 10.61 3.17
CA ALA A 81 2.28 10.95 4.54
C ALA A 81 0.99 10.26 5.04
N LEU A 82 0.31 9.50 4.17
CA LEU A 82 -0.87 8.72 4.56
C LEU A 82 -0.46 7.31 4.98
N GLU A 83 -0.98 6.89 6.13
CA GLU A 83 -0.68 5.64 6.80
C GLU A 83 -1.95 4.87 7.13
N PHE A 84 -1.85 3.53 7.19
CA PHE A 84 -2.96 2.65 7.57
C PHE A 84 -2.90 2.39 9.08
N HIS A 85 -3.99 2.71 9.77
CA HIS A 85 -4.14 2.45 11.20
C HIS A 85 -5.25 1.42 11.43
N HIS A 86 -4.91 0.28 12.07
CA HIS A 86 -5.90 -0.71 12.46
C HIS A 86 -6.69 -0.17 13.67
N GLU A 87 -8.01 -0.09 13.54
CA GLU A 87 -8.87 0.32 14.66
C GLU A 87 -8.86 -0.72 15.77
N ASP A 88 -8.80 -1.99 15.40
CA ASP A 88 -8.62 -3.10 16.33
C ASP A 88 -7.27 -3.82 16.06
N PRO A 89 -6.28 -3.67 16.94
CA PRO A 89 -5.00 -4.36 16.79
C PRO A 89 -5.08 -5.88 16.82
N THR A 90 -6.15 -6.46 17.40
CA THR A 90 -6.29 -7.92 17.58
C THR A 90 -6.61 -8.65 16.27
N ILE A 91 -7.25 -7.96 15.31
CA ILE A 91 -7.61 -8.51 13.99
C ILE A 91 -6.53 -8.33 12.93
N LYS A 92 -5.40 -7.70 13.31
CA LYS A 92 -4.28 -7.46 12.42
C LYS A 92 -3.56 -8.75 12.09
N GLU A 93 -3.53 -9.11 10.80
CA GLU A 93 -2.82 -10.29 10.31
C GLU A 93 -1.36 -9.97 9.97
N PHE A 94 -1.11 -8.79 9.37
CA PHE A 94 0.25 -8.36 9.02
C PHE A 94 0.37 -6.83 8.93
N LYS A 95 1.62 -6.36 8.83
CA LYS A 95 1.93 -4.94 8.69
C LYS A 95 1.92 -4.55 7.22
N LEU A 96 1.01 -3.68 6.78
CA LEU A 96 0.87 -3.21 5.39
C LEU A 96 2.11 -2.49 4.83
N GLY A 97 2.95 -1.90 5.69
CA GLY A 97 4.22 -1.29 5.31
C GLY A 97 5.43 -2.22 5.31
N SER A 98 5.27 -3.50 5.70
CA SER A 98 6.39 -4.45 5.80
C SER A 98 6.83 -4.96 4.44
N GLY A 99 8.07 -5.48 4.37
CA GLY A 99 8.68 -6.01 3.14
C GLY A 99 8.07 -7.30 2.59
N ASN A 100 6.98 -7.79 3.17
CA ASN A 100 6.37 -9.06 2.79
C ASN A 100 5.77 -9.00 1.37
N THR A 101 5.97 -10.09 0.63
CA THR A 101 5.37 -10.28 -0.70
C THR A 101 4.01 -10.94 -0.50
N MET A 102 2.95 -10.19 -0.63
CA MET A 102 1.57 -10.67 -0.57
C MET A 102 0.85 -10.39 -1.89
N SER A 103 -0.24 -11.08 -2.14
CA SER A 103 -1.12 -10.80 -3.28
C SER A 103 -1.88 -9.49 -3.05
N TRP A 104 -2.37 -8.88 -4.14
CA TRP A 104 -3.26 -7.72 -4.02
C TRP A 104 -4.53 -8.03 -3.23
N LYS A 105 -5.06 -9.23 -3.38
CA LYS A 105 -6.26 -9.69 -2.66
C LYS A 105 -6.04 -9.62 -1.12
N GLU A 106 -4.96 -10.19 -0.64
CA GLU A 106 -4.59 -10.17 0.80
C GLU A 106 -4.34 -8.74 1.29
N TYR A 107 -3.56 -7.96 0.52
CA TYR A 107 -3.28 -6.56 0.84
C TYR A 107 -4.55 -5.73 0.96
N LYS A 108 -5.49 -5.88 0.01
CA LYS A 108 -6.79 -5.20 0.01
C LYS A 108 -7.63 -5.58 1.23
N GLN A 109 -7.71 -6.87 1.55
CA GLN A 109 -8.46 -7.35 2.72
C GLN A 109 -7.94 -6.75 4.01
N GLU A 110 -6.61 -6.71 4.18
CA GLU A 110 -6.01 -6.11 5.37
C GLU A 110 -6.19 -4.59 5.43
N ALA A 111 -6.07 -3.90 4.28
CA ALA A 111 -6.28 -2.46 4.22
C ALA A 111 -7.71 -2.06 4.60
N LEU A 112 -8.72 -2.88 4.27
CA LEU A 112 -10.11 -2.65 4.64
C LEU A 112 -10.40 -2.78 6.15
N LYS A 113 -9.46 -3.34 6.93
CA LYS A 113 -9.51 -3.37 8.40
C LYS A 113 -8.91 -2.11 9.04
N CYS A 114 -8.46 -1.16 8.22
CA CYS A 114 -7.77 0.06 8.65
C CYS A 114 -8.57 1.30 8.30
N ILE A 115 -8.38 2.35 9.09
CA ILE A 115 -8.65 3.72 8.67
C ILE A 115 -7.39 4.34 8.06
N LEU A 116 -7.58 5.30 7.16
CA LEU A 116 -6.49 6.06 6.57
C LEU A 116 -6.25 7.31 7.41
N VAL A 117 -5.03 7.51 7.90
CA VAL A 117 -4.66 8.65 8.72
C VAL A 117 -3.36 9.29 8.22
N CYS A 118 -3.16 10.59 8.45
CA CYS A 118 -1.86 11.18 8.18
C CYS A 118 -0.87 10.86 9.33
N SER A 119 0.43 11.00 9.06
CA SER A 119 1.50 10.70 10.02
C SER A 119 1.35 11.45 11.35
N ASN A 120 0.80 12.68 11.35
CA ASN A 120 0.57 13.44 12.58
C ASN A 120 -0.57 12.81 13.38
N CYS A 121 -1.75 12.65 12.78
CA CYS A 121 -2.89 12.01 13.45
C CYS A 121 -2.55 10.58 13.92
N HIS A 122 -1.74 9.83 13.14
CA HIS A 122 -1.31 8.49 13.53
C HIS A 122 -0.43 8.51 14.80
N LYS A 123 0.46 9.49 14.92
CA LYS A 123 1.25 9.69 16.14
C LYS A 123 0.38 10.12 17.32
N GLU A 124 -0.61 10.99 17.08
CA GLU A 124 -1.55 11.43 18.11
C GLU A 124 -2.37 10.27 18.68
N ILE A 125 -2.91 9.38 17.81
CA ILE A 125 -3.62 8.16 18.24
C ILE A 125 -2.76 7.29 19.17
N HIS A 126 -1.46 7.13 18.84
CA HIS A 126 -0.54 6.31 19.63
C HIS A 126 0.11 7.03 20.80
N SER A 127 -0.03 8.35 20.89
CA SER A 127 0.57 9.16 21.95
C SER A 127 -0.24 9.07 23.23
N LYS A 128 0.15 8.17 24.13
CA LYS A 128 -0.37 8.14 25.51
C LYS A 128 0.09 9.35 26.35
N ILE A 129 1.05 10.13 25.86
CA ILE A 129 1.71 11.24 26.59
C ILE A 129 1.14 12.59 26.15
N GLY A 130 0.71 12.76 24.88
CA GLY A 130 0.29 14.04 24.33
C GLY A 130 -0.86 14.70 25.09
N TYR A 131 -1.87 13.93 25.49
CA TYR A 131 -3.01 14.47 26.27
C TYR A 131 -2.61 14.89 27.69
N LYS A 132 -1.71 14.15 28.36
CA LYS A 132 -1.27 14.53 29.72
C LYS A 132 -0.48 15.81 29.73
N ILE A 133 0.36 16.08 28.76
CA ILE A 133 1.15 17.32 28.68
C ILE A 133 0.24 18.53 28.42
N TYR A 134 -0.76 18.40 27.54
CA TYR A 134 -1.73 19.48 27.30
C TYR A 134 -2.57 19.79 28.55
N ASP A 135 -3.07 18.77 29.25
CA ASP A 135 -3.81 18.92 30.49
C ASP A 135 -2.97 19.58 31.61
N GLU A 136 -1.68 19.25 31.69
CA GLU A 136 -0.77 19.83 32.65
C GLU A 136 -0.44 21.30 32.33
N VAL A 137 -0.27 21.62 31.05
CA VAL A 137 -0.03 23.02 30.60
C VAL A 137 -1.27 23.88 30.77
N GLU A 138 -2.48 23.37 30.51
CA GLU A 138 -3.72 24.10 30.73
C GLU A 138 -3.99 24.31 32.23
N LYS A 139 -3.75 23.31 33.08
CA LYS A 139 -3.88 23.45 34.54
C LYS A 139 -2.89 24.45 35.11
N SER A 140 -1.66 24.51 34.56
CA SER A 140 -0.68 25.52 35.02
C SER A 140 -1.02 26.95 34.58
N LYS A 141 -1.75 27.15 33.48
CA LYS A 141 -2.23 28.45 33.01
C LYS A 141 -3.42 28.97 33.82
N ASN A 142 -4.25 28.07 34.33
CA ASN A 142 -5.45 28.43 35.14
C ASN A 142 -5.14 28.67 36.62
N ASN A 143 -3.89 28.44 37.05
CA ASN A 143 -3.40 28.68 38.41
C ASN A 143 -2.55 29.97 38.57
N LEU A 144 -2.53 30.81 37.55
CA LEU A 144 -1.92 32.16 37.52
C LEU A 144 -3.00 33.22 37.44
#